data_396e54769f5a9dc40d72e9be5fc24abb
#
_entry.id   396e54769f5a9dc40d72e9be5fc24abb
#
_cell.length_a   1.000
_cell.length_b   1.000
_cell.length_c   1.000
_cell.angle_alpha   90.00
_cell.angle_beta   90.00
_cell.angle_gamma   90.00
#
_symmetry.space_group_name_H-M   'P 1'
#
loop_
_entity.id
_entity.type
_entity.pdbx_description
1 polymer ?
#
loop_
_entity_poly.entity_id
_entity_poly.type
_entity_poly.pdbx_seq_one_letter_code
_entity_poly.pdbx_strand_id
1 'polypeptide(L)'
;MPDLSSREELLAALERERAAILELLPRFGDEQLRTATRADGWTAHDIAMHTADSNYGLALMVLGEIPPNNQINQQTGWMDVDDLNEQRRQKNATLPRAKVMTRMASSFDHARRAIETIDDYDAPGPLGPRHTKGQWLRRIVDHTGQHRHDLEQLLG
;
A
#
# COMPACT_ATOMS: atom_id res chain seq x y z
N MET A 1 7.54 -0.19 18.52
CA MET A 1 7.57 -0.68 17.13
C MET A 1 8.83 -1.47 16.90
N PRO A 2 8.75 -2.68 16.40
CA PRO A 2 9.96 -3.40 16.01
C PRO A 2 10.70 -2.63 14.92
N ASP A 3 12.01 -2.69 14.96
CA ASP A 3 12.83 -2.11 13.90
C ASP A 3 12.73 -3.02 12.67
N LEU A 4 12.03 -2.58 11.64
CA LEU A 4 11.86 -3.31 10.39
C LEU A 4 13.03 -3.02 9.42
N SER A 5 14.26 -3.14 9.93
CA SER A 5 15.45 -2.82 9.16
C SER A 5 16.01 -4.02 8.38
N SER A 6 15.67 -5.24 8.77
CA SER A 6 16.13 -6.46 8.11
C SER A 6 15.11 -7.01 7.14
N ARG A 7 15.59 -7.76 6.14
CA ARG A 7 14.74 -8.45 5.18
C ARG A 7 13.77 -9.40 5.88
N GLU A 8 14.25 -10.18 6.83
CA GLU A 8 13.41 -11.15 7.54
C GLU A 8 12.29 -10.47 8.33
N GLU A 9 12.60 -9.37 9.01
CA GLU A 9 11.62 -8.60 9.77
C GLU A 9 10.57 -7.97 8.85
N LEU A 10 10.99 -7.42 7.71
CA LEU A 10 10.07 -6.84 6.72
C LEU A 10 9.17 -7.92 6.11
N LEU A 11 9.73 -9.08 5.75
CA LEU A 11 8.94 -10.18 5.20
C LEU A 11 7.91 -10.69 6.23
N ALA A 12 8.31 -10.83 7.48
CA ALA A 12 7.40 -11.28 8.55
C ALA A 12 6.29 -10.25 8.78
N ALA A 13 6.63 -8.95 8.80
CA ALA A 13 5.66 -7.88 8.98
C ALA A 13 4.69 -7.80 7.79
N LEU A 14 5.19 -7.91 6.57
CA LEU A 14 4.36 -7.94 5.36
C LEU A 14 3.38 -9.10 5.38
N GLU A 15 3.83 -10.29 5.77
CA GLU A 15 2.96 -11.47 5.83
C GLU A 15 1.87 -11.32 6.90
N ARG A 16 2.19 -10.72 8.05
CA ARG A 16 1.17 -10.43 9.06
C ARG A 16 0.10 -9.49 8.54
N GLU A 17 0.50 -8.42 7.85
CA GLU A 17 -0.45 -7.48 7.27
C GLU A 17 -1.27 -8.11 6.13
N ARG A 18 -0.61 -8.90 5.29
CA ARG A 18 -1.28 -9.65 4.24
C ARG A 18 -2.37 -10.57 4.79
N ALA A 19 -2.00 -11.40 5.76
CA ALA A 19 -2.95 -12.36 6.36
C ALA A 19 -4.13 -11.61 7.00
N ALA A 20 -3.87 -10.53 7.71
CA ALA A 20 -4.89 -9.74 8.38
C ALA A 20 -5.87 -9.09 7.38
N ILE A 21 -5.35 -8.44 6.33
CA ILE A 21 -6.21 -7.73 5.38
C ILE A 21 -6.98 -8.70 4.46
N LEU A 22 -6.37 -9.82 4.07
CA LEU A 22 -7.05 -10.83 3.25
C LEU A 22 -8.12 -11.60 4.04
N GLU A 23 -8.00 -11.70 5.35
CA GLU A 23 -9.05 -12.24 6.20
C GLU A 23 -10.17 -11.22 6.43
N LEU A 24 -9.81 -9.95 6.56
CA LEU A 24 -10.74 -8.86 6.87
C LEU A 24 -11.65 -8.50 5.70
N LEU A 25 -11.08 -8.36 4.50
CA LEU A 25 -11.82 -7.87 3.32
C LEU A 25 -13.06 -8.71 2.98
N PRO A 26 -13.03 -10.06 3.00
CA PRO A 26 -14.21 -10.85 2.70
C PRO A 26 -15.38 -10.66 3.67
N ARG A 27 -15.13 -10.07 4.83
CA ARG A 27 -16.19 -9.76 5.80
C ARG A 27 -17.09 -8.62 5.35
N PHE A 28 -16.60 -7.76 4.44
CA PHE A 28 -17.43 -6.75 3.81
C PHE A 28 -18.30 -7.42 2.73
N GLY A 29 -19.63 -7.29 2.83
CA GLY A 29 -20.51 -7.63 1.74
C GLY A 29 -20.39 -6.63 0.59
N ASP A 30 -20.94 -6.94 -0.57
CA ASP A 30 -20.87 -6.06 -1.75
C ASP A 30 -21.37 -4.66 -1.46
N GLU A 31 -22.51 -4.56 -0.79
CA GLU A 31 -23.10 -3.27 -0.42
C GLU A 31 -22.24 -2.54 0.61
N GLN A 32 -21.83 -3.22 1.68
CA GLN A 32 -21.05 -2.62 2.76
C GLN A 32 -19.71 -2.10 2.25
N LEU A 33 -19.07 -2.82 1.34
CA LEU A 33 -17.82 -2.40 0.73
C LEU A 33 -17.95 -1.01 0.06
N ARG A 34 -19.12 -0.70 -0.47
CA ARG A 34 -19.39 0.56 -1.18
C ARG A 34 -20.08 1.64 -0.34
N THR A 35 -20.63 1.29 0.81
CA THR A 35 -21.39 2.22 1.66
C THR A 35 -20.71 2.57 2.96
N ALA A 36 -19.87 1.67 3.51
CA ALA A 36 -19.07 1.97 4.70
C ALA A 36 -18.01 3.03 4.34
N THR A 37 -18.10 4.21 4.96
CA THR A 37 -17.25 5.35 4.61
C THR A 37 -16.47 5.86 5.80
N ARG A 38 -15.22 6.22 5.53
CA ARG A 38 -14.35 6.95 6.46
C ARG A 38 -14.80 8.43 6.51
N ALA A 39 -14.34 9.16 7.52
CA ALA A 39 -14.72 10.57 7.73
C ALA A 39 -14.47 11.49 6.52
N ASP A 40 -13.47 11.18 5.70
CA ASP A 40 -13.16 11.93 4.48
C ASP A 40 -14.02 11.55 3.27
N GLY A 41 -14.94 10.61 3.44
CA GLY A 41 -15.85 10.15 2.38
C GLY A 41 -15.36 8.98 1.56
N TRP A 42 -14.15 8.48 1.80
CA TRP A 42 -13.65 7.27 1.12
C TRP A 42 -14.37 6.04 1.62
N THR A 43 -14.83 5.22 0.68
CA THR A 43 -15.48 3.95 0.99
C THR A 43 -14.44 2.88 1.35
N ALA A 44 -14.89 1.79 1.96
CA ALA A 44 -14.03 0.62 2.17
C ALA A 44 -13.44 0.12 0.85
N HIS A 45 -14.22 0.14 -0.23
CA HIS A 45 -13.75 -0.17 -1.59
C HIS A 45 -12.60 0.74 -2.02
N ASP A 46 -12.75 2.05 -1.84
CA ASP A 46 -11.72 3.03 -2.18
C ASP A 46 -10.43 2.78 -1.40
N ILE A 47 -10.54 2.53 -0.11
CA ILE A 47 -9.38 2.28 0.77
C ILE A 47 -8.66 0.99 0.36
N ALA A 48 -9.41 -0.08 0.09
CA ALA A 48 -8.84 -1.35 -0.34
C ALA A 48 -8.09 -1.22 -1.66
N MET A 49 -8.69 -0.56 -2.65
CA MET A 49 -8.06 -0.35 -3.95
C MET A 49 -6.83 0.54 -3.85
N HIS A 50 -6.90 1.61 -3.06
CA HIS A 50 -5.75 2.48 -2.81
C HIS A 50 -4.59 1.70 -2.16
N THR A 51 -4.89 0.83 -1.20
CA THR A 51 -3.87 0.00 -0.54
C THR A 51 -3.19 -0.92 -1.55
N ALA A 52 -3.97 -1.61 -2.38
CA ALA A 52 -3.44 -2.49 -3.42
C ALA A 52 -2.59 -1.73 -4.44
N ASP A 53 -3.07 -0.61 -4.93
CA ASP A 53 -2.35 0.22 -5.90
C ASP A 53 -1.05 0.78 -5.31
N SER A 54 -1.06 1.16 -4.04
CA SER A 54 0.13 1.67 -3.34
C SER A 54 1.19 0.58 -3.15
N ASN A 55 0.80 -0.62 -2.74
CA ASN A 55 1.72 -1.75 -2.62
C ASN A 55 2.40 -2.04 -3.96
N TYR A 56 1.63 -2.07 -5.02
CA TYR A 56 2.11 -2.31 -6.38
C TYR A 56 3.07 -1.20 -6.83
N GLY A 57 2.61 0.06 -6.76
CA GLY A 57 3.37 1.21 -7.25
C GLY A 57 4.66 1.44 -6.49
N LEU A 58 4.62 1.38 -5.16
CA LEU A 58 5.81 1.58 -4.33
C LEU A 58 6.84 0.46 -4.57
N ALA A 59 6.38 -0.79 -4.69
CA ALA A 59 7.26 -1.92 -4.97
C ALA A 59 7.99 -1.75 -6.30
N LEU A 60 7.26 -1.40 -7.37
CA LEU A 60 7.87 -1.21 -8.69
C LEU A 60 8.83 -0.01 -8.72
N MET A 61 8.51 1.06 -8.00
CA MET A 61 9.40 2.23 -7.93
C MET A 61 10.72 1.88 -7.22
N VAL A 62 10.67 1.19 -6.09
CA VAL A 62 11.89 0.84 -5.36
C VAL A 62 12.74 -0.16 -6.14
N LEU A 63 12.12 -1.02 -6.96
CA LEU A 63 12.81 -1.93 -7.87
C LEU A 63 13.40 -1.22 -9.10
N GLY A 64 13.02 0.03 -9.34
CA GLY A 64 13.45 0.76 -10.53
C GLY A 64 12.71 0.38 -11.81
N GLU A 65 11.58 -0.32 -11.70
CA GLU A 65 10.81 -0.79 -12.86
C GLU A 65 9.82 0.25 -13.40
N ILE A 66 9.44 1.22 -12.57
CA ILE A 66 8.69 2.40 -13.01
C ILE A 66 9.35 3.65 -12.41
N PRO A 67 9.30 4.79 -13.13
CA PRO A 67 9.81 6.04 -12.56
C PRO A 67 8.90 6.55 -11.46
N PRO A 68 9.46 7.28 -10.47
CA PRO A 68 8.64 7.95 -9.49
C PRO A 68 7.85 9.09 -10.12
N ASN A 69 6.73 9.43 -9.51
CA ASN A 69 6.03 10.66 -9.83
C ASN A 69 6.94 11.84 -9.47
N ASN A 70 7.02 12.86 -10.34
CA ASN A 70 7.93 13.99 -10.18
C ASN A 70 7.50 14.99 -9.11
N GLN A 71 6.35 14.80 -8.48
CA GLN A 71 5.84 15.69 -7.44
C GLN A 71 6.33 15.25 -6.07
N ILE A 72 7.42 15.87 -5.62
CA ILE A 72 8.01 15.59 -4.32
C ILE A 72 7.51 16.63 -3.31
N ASN A 73 6.97 16.17 -2.19
CA ASN A 73 6.69 17.04 -1.06
C ASN A 73 8.02 17.39 -0.38
N GLN A 74 8.40 18.66 -0.41
CA GLN A 74 9.69 19.12 0.09
C GLN A 74 9.83 18.97 1.61
N GLN A 75 8.72 18.93 2.33
CA GLN A 75 8.75 18.77 3.79
C GLN A 75 9.00 17.32 4.21
N THR A 76 8.42 16.36 3.51
CA THR A 76 8.48 14.94 3.87
C THR A 76 9.51 14.14 3.08
N GLY A 77 9.86 14.60 1.87
CA GLY A 77 10.71 13.85 0.94
C GLY A 77 9.99 12.71 0.21
N TRP A 78 8.69 12.54 0.45
CA TRP A 78 7.85 11.58 -0.24
C TRP A 78 7.10 12.24 -1.40
N MET A 79 6.51 11.44 -2.28
CA MET A 79 5.69 11.95 -3.36
C MET A 79 4.43 12.61 -2.83
N ASP A 80 4.04 13.71 -3.46
CA ASP A 80 2.71 14.28 -3.28
C ASP A 80 1.79 13.62 -4.31
N VAL A 81 0.86 12.78 -3.83
CA VAL A 81 0.06 11.90 -4.68
C VAL A 81 -1.44 12.11 -4.54
N ASP A 82 -1.88 13.19 -3.90
CA ASP A 82 -3.30 13.41 -3.63
C ASP A 82 -4.14 13.41 -4.92
N ASP A 83 -3.71 14.15 -5.95
CA ASP A 83 -4.41 14.19 -7.23
C ASP A 83 -4.40 12.84 -7.93
N LEU A 84 -3.27 12.15 -7.91
CA LEU A 84 -3.14 10.83 -8.52
C LEU A 84 -4.05 9.81 -7.80
N ASN A 85 -4.08 9.86 -6.48
CA ASN A 85 -4.94 8.98 -5.68
C ASN A 85 -6.41 9.21 -5.99
N GLU A 86 -6.83 10.48 -6.15
CA GLU A 86 -8.21 10.80 -6.50
C GLU A 86 -8.57 10.33 -7.92
N GLN A 87 -7.67 10.47 -8.89
CA GLN A 87 -7.87 9.96 -10.23
C GLN A 87 -8.02 8.44 -10.23
N ARG A 88 -7.17 7.74 -9.47
CA ARG A 88 -7.24 6.29 -9.34
C ARG A 88 -8.51 5.84 -8.63
N ARG A 89 -8.93 6.56 -7.60
CA ARG A 89 -10.18 6.28 -6.89
C ARG A 89 -11.36 6.31 -7.84
N GLN A 90 -11.46 7.35 -8.66
CA GLN A 90 -12.52 7.48 -9.67
C GLN A 90 -12.46 6.37 -10.71
N LYS A 91 -11.28 6.08 -11.21
CA LYS A 91 -11.07 5.03 -12.21
C LYS A 91 -11.46 3.65 -11.68
N ASN A 92 -11.16 3.37 -10.42
CA ASN A 92 -11.40 2.05 -9.81
C ASN A 92 -12.79 1.90 -9.22
N ALA A 93 -13.58 2.97 -9.13
CA ALA A 93 -14.84 3.01 -8.39
C ALA A 93 -15.85 1.94 -8.81
N THR A 94 -15.82 1.52 -10.07
CA THR A 94 -16.76 0.52 -10.62
C THR A 94 -16.21 -0.90 -10.60
N LEU A 95 -14.99 -1.13 -10.12
CA LEU A 95 -14.42 -2.47 -10.09
C LEU A 95 -15.21 -3.37 -9.13
N PRO A 96 -15.57 -4.60 -9.57
CA PRO A 96 -16.33 -5.51 -8.72
C PRO A 96 -15.50 -6.05 -7.56
N ARG A 97 -16.18 -6.49 -6.52
CA ARG A 97 -15.58 -7.03 -5.29
C ARG A 97 -14.52 -8.10 -5.60
N ALA A 98 -14.79 -9.01 -6.52
CA ALA A 98 -13.83 -10.06 -6.91
C ALA A 98 -12.51 -9.47 -7.41
N LYS A 99 -12.54 -8.37 -8.15
CA LYS A 99 -11.34 -7.68 -8.64
C LYS A 99 -10.57 -7.00 -7.50
N VAL A 100 -11.28 -6.43 -6.53
CA VAL A 100 -10.65 -5.83 -5.35
C VAL A 100 -9.87 -6.91 -4.58
N MET A 101 -10.46 -8.06 -4.36
CA MET A 101 -9.82 -9.19 -3.67
C MET A 101 -8.58 -9.68 -4.42
N THR A 102 -8.71 -9.89 -5.73
CA THR A 102 -7.61 -10.37 -6.58
C THR A 102 -6.45 -9.37 -6.60
N ARG A 103 -6.73 -8.08 -6.77
CA ARG A 103 -5.68 -7.05 -6.80
C ARG A 103 -4.99 -6.90 -5.46
N MET A 104 -5.74 -7.00 -4.36
CA MET A 104 -5.14 -6.95 -3.02
C MET A 104 -4.14 -8.10 -2.85
N ALA A 105 -4.54 -9.32 -3.14
CA ALA A 105 -3.66 -10.48 -3.03
C ALA A 105 -2.42 -10.35 -3.90
N SER A 106 -2.60 -9.96 -5.16
CA SER A 106 -1.51 -9.76 -6.12
C SER A 106 -0.54 -8.67 -5.71
N SER A 107 -1.03 -7.59 -5.09
CA SER A 107 -0.19 -6.47 -4.65
C SER A 107 0.86 -6.89 -3.64
N PHE A 108 0.57 -7.86 -2.79
CA PHE A 108 1.51 -8.40 -1.81
C PHE A 108 2.63 -9.21 -2.46
N ASP A 109 2.37 -9.86 -3.60
CA ASP A 109 3.42 -10.56 -4.35
C ASP A 109 4.48 -9.59 -4.86
N HIS A 110 4.06 -8.43 -5.35
CA HIS A 110 4.98 -7.37 -5.79
C HIS A 110 5.77 -6.80 -4.61
N ALA A 111 5.11 -6.54 -3.50
CA ALA A 111 5.78 -6.04 -2.29
C ALA A 111 6.81 -7.03 -1.77
N ARG A 112 6.48 -8.33 -1.74
CA ARG A 112 7.41 -9.39 -1.34
C ARG A 112 8.62 -9.43 -2.28
N ARG A 113 8.38 -9.41 -3.58
CA ARG A 113 9.47 -9.41 -4.57
C ARG A 113 10.43 -8.25 -4.36
N ALA A 114 9.91 -7.07 -4.06
CA ALA A 114 10.75 -5.91 -3.78
C ALA A 114 11.63 -6.14 -2.54
N ILE A 115 11.06 -6.63 -1.46
CA ILE A 115 11.80 -6.91 -0.22
C ILE A 115 12.88 -7.97 -0.46
N GLU A 116 12.57 -9.01 -1.22
CA GLU A 116 13.50 -10.11 -1.50
C GLU A 116 14.60 -9.73 -2.48
N THR A 117 14.32 -8.82 -3.42
CA THR A 117 15.24 -8.48 -4.51
C THR A 117 16.25 -7.40 -4.12
N ILE A 118 15.85 -6.41 -3.32
CA ILE A 118 16.75 -5.33 -2.92
C ILE A 118 17.84 -5.89 -1.99
N ASP A 119 19.10 -5.69 -2.36
CA ASP A 119 20.26 -6.15 -1.59
C ASP A 119 20.76 -5.11 -0.59
N ASP A 120 20.85 -3.84 -1.02
CA ASP A 120 21.34 -2.75 -0.20
C ASP A 120 20.20 -1.86 0.27
N TYR A 121 19.76 -2.07 1.49
CA TYR A 121 18.68 -1.30 2.09
C TYR A 121 19.10 0.12 2.47
N ASP A 122 20.38 0.38 2.59
CA ASP A 122 20.90 1.71 2.87
C ASP A 122 21.13 2.56 1.61
N ALA A 123 20.99 1.96 0.43
CA ALA A 123 21.10 2.69 -0.83
C ALA A 123 20.00 3.75 -0.94
N PRO A 124 20.28 4.86 -1.66
CA PRO A 124 19.26 5.89 -1.89
C PRO A 124 18.02 5.34 -2.58
N GLY A 125 16.85 5.78 -2.10
CA GLY A 125 15.57 5.42 -2.71
C GLY A 125 15.32 6.14 -4.03
N PRO A 126 14.15 5.88 -4.64
CA PRO A 126 13.79 6.45 -5.95
C PRO A 126 13.78 7.98 -6.01
N LEU A 127 13.57 8.65 -4.88
CA LEU A 127 13.55 10.12 -4.81
C LEU A 127 14.83 10.71 -4.22
N GLY A 128 15.89 9.92 -4.10
CA GLY A 128 17.20 10.38 -3.62
C GLY A 128 17.51 9.93 -2.19
N PRO A 129 18.59 10.48 -1.61
CA PRO A 129 19.16 9.95 -0.36
C PRO A 129 18.36 10.26 0.90
N ARG A 130 17.37 11.14 0.83
CA ARG A 130 16.56 11.49 2.01
C ARG A 130 15.84 10.28 2.61
N HIS A 131 15.42 9.35 1.75
CA HIS A 131 14.83 8.07 2.16
C HIS A 131 15.56 6.93 1.45
N THR A 132 16.04 5.97 2.23
CA THR A 132 16.72 4.78 1.72
C THR A 132 15.72 3.79 1.10
N LYS A 133 16.23 2.84 0.34
CA LYS A 133 15.40 1.74 -0.18
C LYS A 133 14.73 0.97 0.95
N GLY A 134 15.44 0.71 2.04
CA GLY A 134 14.86 0.07 3.23
C GLY A 134 13.69 0.85 3.82
N GLN A 135 13.79 2.17 3.87
CA GLN A 135 12.71 3.04 4.33
C GLN A 135 11.49 3.01 3.38
N TRP A 136 11.72 2.90 2.07
CA TRP A 136 10.64 2.71 1.10
C TRP A 136 9.92 1.38 1.30
N LEU A 137 10.66 0.31 1.54
CA LEU A 137 10.08 -1.01 1.80
C LEU A 137 9.28 -1.01 3.11
N ARG A 138 9.82 -0.38 4.15
CA ARG A 138 9.10 -0.21 5.41
C ARG A 138 7.81 0.58 5.24
N ARG A 139 7.84 1.61 4.39
CA ARG A 139 6.65 2.42 4.11
C ARG A 139 5.52 1.57 3.52
N ILE A 140 5.85 0.59 2.67
CA ILE A 140 4.83 -0.33 2.12
C ILE A 140 4.10 -1.04 3.26
N VAL A 141 4.84 -1.59 4.21
CA VAL A 141 4.28 -2.32 5.36
C VAL A 141 3.46 -1.41 6.26
N ASP A 142 4.02 -0.26 6.62
CA ASP A 142 3.36 0.71 7.52
C ASP A 142 2.06 1.25 6.89
N HIS A 143 2.09 1.57 5.61
CA HIS A 143 0.93 2.09 4.88
C HIS A 143 -0.19 1.05 4.81
N THR A 144 0.16 -0.21 4.54
CA THR A 144 -0.81 -1.31 4.59
C THR A 144 -1.45 -1.42 5.97
N GLY A 145 -0.64 -1.36 7.02
CA GLY A 145 -1.12 -1.43 8.41
C GLY A 145 -2.09 -0.31 8.77
N GLN A 146 -1.81 0.92 8.31
CA GLN A 146 -2.70 2.06 8.53
C GLN A 146 -4.07 1.83 7.87
N HIS A 147 -4.08 1.38 6.62
CA HIS A 147 -5.33 1.16 5.90
C HIS A 147 -6.07 -0.09 6.36
N ARG A 148 -5.37 -1.13 6.80
CA ARG A 148 -5.99 -2.26 7.48
C ARG A 148 -6.76 -1.78 8.72
N HIS A 149 -6.13 -0.91 9.52
CA HIS A 149 -6.79 -0.33 10.69
C HIS A 149 -8.03 0.47 10.29
N ASP A 150 -7.96 1.29 9.25
CA ASP A 150 -9.11 2.02 8.73
C ASP A 150 -10.26 1.08 8.37
N LEU A 151 -9.94 -0.02 7.67
CA LEU A 151 -10.95 -1.02 7.29
C LEU A 151 -11.56 -1.73 8.50
N GLU A 152 -10.76 -2.04 9.51
CA GLU A 152 -11.25 -2.63 10.77
C GLU A 152 -12.28 -1.71 11.43
N GLN A 153 -12.00 -0.41 11.45
CA GLN A 153 -12.93 0.59 12.01
C GLN A 153 -14.24 0.66 11.23
N LEU A 154 -14.19 0.52 9.91
CA LEU A 154 -15.38 0.57 9.05
C LEU A 154 -16.21 -0.70 9.15
N LEU A 155 -15.60 -1.82 9.45
CA LEU A 155 -16.33 -3.09 9.62
C LEU A 155 -17.13 -3.10 10.93
N GLY A 156 -16.65 -2.41 11.92
CA GLY A 156 -17.31 -2.27 13.22
C GLY A 156 -16.99 -3.37 14.20
#